data_f7057d1172d20959297c28026528e407
#
_entry.id   f7057d1172d20959297c28026528e407
#
_cell.length_a   1.000
_cell.length_b   1.000
_cell.length_c   1.000
_cell.angle_alpha   90.00
_cell.angle_beta   90.00
_cell.angle_gamma   90.00
#
_symmetry.space_group_name_H-M   'P 1'
#
loop_
_entity.id
_entity.type
_entity.pdbx_description
1 polymer ?
#
loop_
_entity_poly.entity_id
_entity_poly.type
_entity_poly.pdbx_seq_one_letter_code
_entity_poly.pdbx_strand_id
1 'polypeptide(L)'
;MNFIKKIFAAVIAAATSFGMLLPTSSAANRNYPSTVMHKLEVYSKDSGGTLIFSDSPEYVRRNGILYTDTVEGDARLLFYHLNDTGVHKRFAIIFENTSKTKTVINITRGGLSAPNRNYFSVGKITQTMYMENDFTDRITLDRYERKVYEPYENYFLLKPGQLIHGVCDFVSNNPVRVFLMMYPEHADPLEFLSRAEILPKDEYRLRGTFKQMNRTLTLKKPYDGERDGLGYILIGDNINDLFKHGIDATDGSEVINYGNYGINYTLNFRTKFLTSFFLSPLGGHYAGALRYKYYGTSGVIQTPDNRLYFGDRTPPENAAVALARSEGISLMTEGTELSELGDYRGYVSFEYSPPGASNLPVNIVLMPTESK
;
A
#
# COMPACT_ATOMS: atom_id res chain seq x y z
N MET A 1 -3.03 22.41 9.86
CA MET A 1 -3.37 21.97 8.50
C MET A 1 -2.15 21.80 7.58
N ASN A 2 -1.03 22.45 7.86
CA ASN A 2 0.22 22.34 7.05
C ASN A 2 1.24 21.32 7.55
N PHE A 3 1.00 20.67 8.69
CA PHE A 3 2.01 19.81 9.33
C PHE A 3 2.11 18.41 8.69
N ILE A 4 0.98 17.83 8.31
CA ILE A 4 0.94 16.50 7.65
C ILE A 4 1.50 16.57 6.23
N LYS A 5 1.22 17.65 5.49
CA LYS A 5 1.79 17.88 4.15
C LYS A 5 3.32 17.97 4.16
N LYS A 6 3.92 18.55 5.21
CA LYS A 6 5.38 18.65 5.32
C LYS A 6 6.06 17.30 5.56
N ILE A 7 5.39 16.37 6.23
CA ILE A 7 5.94 15.04 6.50
C ILE A 7 5.99 14.22 5.21
N PHE A 8 4.93 14.22 4.38
CA PHE A 8 4.94 13.56 3.07
C PHE A 8 5.97 14.17 2.11
N ALA A 9 6.07 15.49 2.05
CA ALA A 9 7.06 16.18 1.20
C ALA A 9 8.51 15.93 1.65
N ALA A 10 8.76 15.81 2.96
CA ALA A 10 10.11 15.54 3.48
C ALA A 10 10.60 14.11 3.15
N VAL A 11 9.70 13.11 3.12
CA VAL A 11 10.05 11.73 2.75
C VAL A 11 10.34 11.62 1.24
N ILE A 12 9.60 12.33 0.39
CA ILE A 12 9.84 12.36 -1.06
C ILE A 12 11.12 13.14 -1.39
N ALA A 13 11.39 14.26 -0.72
CA ALA A 13 12.60 15.05 -0.93
C ALA A 13 13.88 14.34 -0.48
N ALA A 14 13.81 13.51 0.57
CA ALA A 14 14.95 12.70 1.02
C ALA A 14 15.30 11.56 0.03
N ALA A 15 14.32 11.03 -0.70
CA ALA A 15 14.55 9.97 -1.69
C ALA A 15 15.17 10.49 -3.01
N THR A 16 14.96 11.76 -3.36
CA THR A 16 15.44 12.34 -4.62
C THR A 16 16.79 13.05 -4.55
N SER A 17 17.35 13.29 -3.33
CA SER A 17 18.60 14.05 -3.16
C SER A 17 19.86 13.20 -2.88
N PHE A 18 19.77 11.87 -2.89
CA PHE A 18 20.92 10.99 -2.62
C PHE A 18 21.54 10.38 -3.90
N GLY A 19 21.78 11.20 -4.90
CA GLY A 19 22.68 10.90 -6.01
C GLY A 19 24.06 11.51 -5.78
N MET A 20 24.79 11.13 -4.70
CA MET A 20 26.18 11.54 -4.54
C MET A 20 27.06 10.40 -4.04
N LEU A 21 28.13 10.21 -4.77
CA LEU A 21 29.35 9.44 -4.52
C LEU A 21 29.54 9.03 -3.06
N LEU A 22 29.41 7.74 -2.79
CA LEU A 22 29.81 7.13 -1.52
C LEU A 22 31.34 7.25 -1.37
N PRO A 23 31.86 7.89 -0.34
CA PRO A 23 33.25 7.72 -0.01
C PRO A 23 33.45 6.28 0.48
N THR A 24 34.31 5.53 -0.20
CA THR A 24 34.81 4.24 0.27
C THR A 24 35.71 4.45 1.50
N SER A 25 35.13 4.68 2.66
CA SER A 25 35.82 4.62 3.92
C SER A 25 35.44 3.35 4.65
N SER A 26 36.42 2.54 5.02
CA SER A 26 36.24 1.27 5.73
C SER A 26 35.47 1.51 7.04
N ALA A 27 34.32 0.89 7.19
CA ALA A 27 33.51 0.87 8.41
C ALA A 27 34.21 0.16 9.60
N ALA A 28 35.45 -0.29 9.41
CA ALA A 28 36.15 -1.27 10.24
C ALA A 28 36.51 -0.80 11.67
N ASN A 29 36.28 0.47 12.05
CA ASN A 29 36.68 0.98 13.40
C ASN A 29 35.65 1.93 14.03
N ARG A 30 34.38 1.85 13.73
CA ARG A 30 33.38 2.76 14.28
C ARG A 30 32.52 2.06 15.33
N ASN A 31 32.48 2.63 16.52
CA ASN A 31 31.66 2.12 17.62
C ASN A 31 30.23 2.65 17.49
N TYR A 32 29.32 1.86 16.91
CA TYR A 32 27.89 2.20 16.82
C TYR A 32 27.19 1.79 18.13
N PRO A 33 26.29 2.64 18.68
CA PRO A 33 25.62 2.38 19.97
C PRO A 33 24.53 1.31 19.90
N SER A 34 24.40 0.57 18.77
CA SER A 34 23.27 -0.30 18.48
C SER A 34 23.68 -1.51 17.67
N THR A 35 22.81 -2.53 17.63
CA THR A 35 23.06 -3.75 16.88
C THR A 35 22.88 -3.51 15.38
N VAL A 36 23.90 -3.90 14.60
CA VAL A 36 23.86 -3.84 13.15
C VAL A 36 22.90 -4.90 12.60
N MET A 37 22.02 -4.47 11.70
CA MET A 37 21.16 -5.37 10.92
C MET A 37 21.78 -5.63 9.53
N HIS A 38 21.69 -6.86 9.05
CA HIS A 38 22.22 -7.26 7.76
C HIS A 38 21.09 -7.37 6.73
N LYS A 39 21.27 -6.68 5.59
CA LYS A 39 20.31 -6.77 4.49
C LYS A 39 20.35 -8.16 3.87
N LEU A 40 19.19 -8.81 3.82
CA LEU A 40 19.01 -10.08 3.17
C LEU A 40 18.68 -9.89 1.68
N GLU A 41 19.36 -10.64 0.82
CA GLU A 41 19.12 -10.55 -0.61
C GLU A 41 17.87 -11.32 -1.03
N VAL A 42 17.06 -10.69 -1.90
CA VAL A 42 15.83 -11.25 -2.45
C VAL A 42 15.86 -11.32 -3.98
N TYR A 43 15.15 -12.30 -4.54
CA TYR A 43 14.68 -12.26 -5.92
C TYR A 43 13.36 -11.49 -5.91
N SER A 44 13.20 -10.54 -6.83
CA SER A 44 11.96 -9.80 -7.05
C SER A 44 11.36 -10.19 -8.39
N LYS A 45 10.05 -10.47 -8.42
CA LYS A 45 9.30 -10.79 -9.64
C LYS A 45 7.94 -10.16 -9.61
N ASP A 46 7.63 -9.33 -10.60
CA ASP A 46 6.31 -8.77 -10.81
C ASP A 46 5.41 -9.72 -11.59
N SER A 47 4.09 -9.68 -11.32
CA SER A 47 3.09 -10.54 -11.93
C SER A 47 1.67 -9.98 -11.75
N GLY A 48 0.67 -10.74 -12.24
CA GLY A 48 -0.74 -10.38 -12.12
C GLY A 48 -1.20 -9.37 -13.16
N GLY A 49 -2.44 -8.94 -13.02
CA GLY A 49 -3.13 -8.04 -13.91
C GLY A 49 -2.78 -6.56 -13.72
N THR A 50 -3.78 -5.71 -13.85
CA THR A 50 -3.65 -4.26 -13.89
C THR A 50 -4.11 -3.63 -12.57
N LEU A 51 -3.33 -2.72 -11.99
CA LEU A 51 -3.74 -1.86 -10.89
C LEU A 51 -4.30 -0.55 -11.43
N ILE A 52 -5.56 -0.24 -11.11
CA ILE A 52 -6.16 1.09 -11.22
C ILE A 52 -5.99 1.77 -9.86
N PHE A 53 -5.21 2.83 -9.80
CA PHE A 53 -4.92 3.56 -8.56
C PHE A 53 -5.42 4.99 -8.64
N SER A 54 -6.25 5.41 -7.67
CA SER A 54 -6.85 6.73 -7.59
C SER A 54 -6.65 7.32 -6.19
N ASP A 55 -5.70 8.25 -6.08
CA ASP A 55 -5.37 9.00 -4.88
C ASP A 55 -5.09 10.48 -5.19
N SER A 56 -5.41 10.92 -6.41
CA SER A 56 -5.22 12.32 -6.82
C SER A 56 -6.44 12.85 -7.59
N PRO A 57 -7.06 13.94 -7.11
CA PRO A 57 -6.70 14.68 -5.90
C PRO A 57 -7.08 13.91 -4.62
N GLU A 58 -6.15 13.81 -3.66
CA GLU A 58 -6.44 13.22 -2.35
C GLU A 58 -7.52 14.02 -1.62
N TYR A 59 -7.35 15.34 -1.54
CA TYR A 59 -8.28 16.28 -0.92
C TYR A 59 -9.26 16.82 -1.98
N VAL A 60 -10.44 16.22 -2.03
CA VAL A 60 -11.45 16.55 -3.04
C VAL A 60 -12.26 17.77 -2.63
N ARG A 61 -12.10 18.89 -3.36
CA ARG A 61 -12.71 20.19 -3.06
C ARG A 61 -13.91 20.52 -3.92
N ARG A 62 -14.18 19.77 -4.97
CA ARG A 62 -15.34 19.93 -5.86
C ARG A 62 -15.81 18.56 -6.38
N ASN A 63 -17.02 18.52 -6.92
CA ASN A 63 -17.55 17.31 -7.55
C ASN A 63 -16.88 17.07 -8.90
N GLY A 64 -16.73 15.80 -9.27
CA GLY A 64 -16.19 15.40 -10.56
C GLY A 64 -15.64 13.97 -10.56
N ILE A 65 -15.12 13.56 -11.71
CA ILE A 65 -14.45 12.29 -11.90
C ILE A 65 -13.03 12.42 -11.34
N LEU A 66 -12.68 11.53 -10.43
CA LEU A 66 -11.36 11.48 -9.79
C LEU A 66 -10.36 10.72 -10.65
N TYR A 67 -10.78 9.57 -11.17
CA TYR A 67 -10.02 8.79 -12.14
C TYR A 67 -10.95 7.93 -13.01
N THR A 68 -10.51 7.60 -14.20
CA THR A 68 -11.18 6.65 -15.10
C THR A 68 -10.17 6.01 -16.03
N ASP A 69 -10.32 4.71 -16.24
CA ASP A 69 -9.61 3.95 -17.28
C ASP A 69 -10.40 2.72 -17.70
N THR A 70 -9.98 2.08 -18.79
CA THR A 70 -10.56 0.83 -19.30
C THR A 70 -9.60 -0.31 -19.11
N VAL A 71 -10.08 -1.39 -18.50
CA VAL A 71 -9.29 -2.60 -18.23
C VAL A 71 -10.05 -3.85 -18.67
N GLU A 72 -9.35 -4.94 -18.92
CA GLU A 72 -9.89 -6.26 -19.24
C GLU A 72 -9.13 -7.34 -18.49
N GLY A 73 -9.82 -8.40 -18.11
CA GLY A 73 -9.25 -9.52 -17.36
C GLY A 73 -9.01 -9.21 -15.90
N ASP A 74 -7.87 -9.63 -15.38
CA ASP A 74 -7.47 -9.51 -13.97
C ASP A 74 -7.05 -8.08 -13.64
N ALA A 75 -7.72 -7.48 -12.67
CA ALA A 75 -7.45 -6.09 -12.27
C ALA A 75 -7.68 -5.87 -10.78
N ARG A 76 -7.02 -4.86 -10.26
CA ARG A 76 -7.22 -4.31 -8.90
C ARG A 76 -7.57 -2.85 -9.00
N LEU A 77 -8.60 -2.45 -8.24
CA LEU A 77 -8.96 -1.07 -8.00
C LEU A 77 -8.53 -0.68 -6.58
N LEU A 78 -7.77 0.40 -6.45
CA LEU A 78 -7.49 1.05 -5.16
C LEU A 78 -7.86 2.53 -5.26
N PHE A 79 -8.55 3.04 -4.24
CA PHE A 79 -8.89 4.46 -4.12
C PHE A 79 -8.71 4.97 -2.70
N TYR A 80 -8.35 6.26 -2.60
CA TYR A 80 -8.09 6.95 -1.34
C TYR A 80 -8.39 8.45 -1.52
N HIS A 81 -9.53 8.91 -1.00
CA HIS A 81 -9.99 10.28 -1.22
C HIS A 81 -10.67 10.85 0.02
N LEU A 82 -10.41 12.11 0.30
CA LEU A 82 -10.97 12.85 1.42
C LEU A 82 -11.95 13.91 0.92
N ASN A 83 -13.13 13.98 1.55
CA ASN A 83 -14.06 15.09 1.33
C ASN A 83 -13.54 16.37 1.98
N ASP A 84 -12.83 17.21 1.22
CA ASP A 84 -12.31 18.53 1.66
C ASP A 84 -13.29 19.68 1.32
N THR A 85 -14.59 19.41 1.42
CA THR A 85 -15.64 20.42 1.28
C THR A 85 -16.36 20.64 2.60
N GLY A 86 -17.17 21.72 2.68
CA GLY A 86 -18.00 22.01 3.85
C GLY A 86 -19.33 21.25 3.90
N VAL A 87 -19.62 20.36 2.95
CA VAL A 87 -20.92 19.66 2.80
C VAL A 87 -20.73 18.16 2.60
N HIS A 88 -21.80 17.41 2.82
CA HIS A 88 -21.79 15.99 2.54
C HIS A 88 -21.59 15.72 1.03
N LYS A 89 -20.89 14.67 0.72
CA LYS A 89 -20.67 14.18 -0.63
C LYS A 89 -20.89 12.67 -0.70
N ARG A 90 -21.23 12.21 -1.89
CA ARG A 90 -21.16 10.78 -2.20
C ARG A 90 -19.95 10.48 -3.06
N PHE A 91 -19.37 9.30 -2.84
CA PHE A 91 -18.40 8.71 -3.72
C PHE A 91 -19.11 7.64 -4.58
N ALA A 92 -18.66 7.41 -5.80
CA ALA A 92 -19.19 6.33 -6.64
C ALA A 92 -18.06 5.58 -7.32
N ILE A 93 -18.22 4.27 -7.38
CA ILE A 93 -17.55 3.37 -8.33
C ILE A 93 -18.58 3.02 -9.38
N ILE A 94 -18.28 3.31 -10.66
CA ILE A 94 -19.19 3.01 -11.76
C ILE A 94 -18.45 2.15 -12.78
N PHE A 95 -19.01 1.00 -13.11
CA PHE A 95 -18.55 0.15 -14.19
C PHE A 95 -19.38 0.39 -15.44
N GLU A 96 -18.70 0.59 -16.58
CA GLU A 96 -19.29 0.69 -17.90
C GLU A 96 -18.81 -0.47 -18.77
N ASN A 97 -19.75 -1.24 -19.32
CA ASN A 97 -19.42 -2.21 -20.34
C ASN A 97 -19.16 -1.50 -21.68
N THR A 98 -17.92 -1.54 -22.16
CA THR A 98 -17.56 -0.90 -23.44
C THR A 98 -17.73 -1.85 -24.65
N SER A 99 -18.15 -3.09 -24.41
CA SER A 99 -18.30 -4.12 -25.44
C SER A 99 -19.74 -4.23 -26.01
N LYS A 100 -19.84 -4.91 -27.13
CA LYS A 100 -21.13 -5.21 -27.79
C LYS A 100 -21.84 -6.41 -27.17
N THR A 101 -21.22 -7.11 -26.25
CA THR A 101 -21.72 -8.32 -25.60
C THR A 101 -21.88 -8.08 -24.09
N LYS A 102 -22.66 -8.95 -23.47
CA LYS A 102 -22.83 -8.94 -22.01
C LYS A 102 -21.49 -9.15 -21.31
N THR A 103 -21.25 -8.35 -20.27
CA THR A 103 -20.03 -8.40 -19.47
C THR A 103 -20.33 -8.88 -18.06
N VAL A 104 -19.47 -9.74 -17.55
CA VAL A 104 -19.49 -10.22 -16.18
C VAL A 104 -18.18 -9.78 -15.50
N ILE A 105 -18.33 -9.13 -14.36
CA ILE A 105 -17.23 -8.74 -13.48
C ILE A 105 -17.38 -9.56 -12.21
N ASN A 106 -16.41 -10.41 -11.92
CA ASN A 106 -16.33 -11.15 -10.66
C ASN A 106 -15.38 -10.44 -9.73
N ILE A 107 -15.87 -9.89 -8.61
CA ILE A 107 -15.06 -9.39 -7.52
C ILE A 107 -14.55 -10.60 -6.76
N THR A 108 -13.25 -10.75 -6.67
CA THR A 108 -12.59 -11.94 -6.09
C THR A 108 -12.02 -11.70 -4.72
N ARG A 109 -11.85 -10.43 -4.33
CA ARG A 109 -11.31 -10.00 -3.04
C ARG A 109 -11.62 -8.52 -2.82
N GLY A 110 -11.83 -8.10 -1.57
CA GLY A 110 -12.07 -6.69 -1.29
C GLY A 110 -11.85 -6.30 0.16
N GLY A 111 -11.61 -5.01 0.36
CA GLY A 111 -11.60 -4.35 1.66
C GLY A 111 -12.10 -2.92 1.50
N LEU A 112 -13.00 -2.50 2.37
CA LEU A 112 -13.57 -1.15 2.39
C LEU A 112 -13.97 -0.79 3.82
N SER A 113 -13.37 0.23 4.38
CA SER A 113 -13.81 0.74 5.69
C SER A 113 -14.92 1.77 5.55
N ALA A 114 -15.75 1.92 6.60
CA ALA A 114 -16.64 3.07 6.68
C ALA A 114 -15.84 4.38 6.70
N PRO A 115 -16.33 5.44 6.01
CA PRO A 115 -15.64 6.73 5.98
C PRO A 115 -15.41 7.29 7.37
N ASN A 116 -14.19 7.77 7.65
CA ASN A 116 -13.81 8.29 8.97
C ASN A 116 -12.79 9.42 8.86
N ARG A 117 -12.69 10.23 9.93
CA ARG A 117 -11.64 11.25 10.09
C ARG A 117 -10.34 10.70 10.68
N ASN A 118 -10.39 9.50 11.25
CA ASN A 118 -9.21 8.80 11.70
C ASN A 118 -8.64 7.97 10.54
N TYR A 119 -7.73 8.55 9.78
CA TYR A 119 -7.20 7.98 8.54
C TYR A 119 -6.43 6.68 8.77
N PHE A 120 -5.71 6.54 9.89
CA PHE A 120 -5.05 5.28 10.25
C PHE A 120 -6.04 4.14 10.49
N SER A 121 -7.18 4.46 11.12
CA SER A 121 -8.26 3.48 11.31
C SER A 121 -8.82 3.03 9.95
N VAL A 122 -9.08 3.99 9.05
CA VAL A 122 -9.57 3.71 7.69
C VAL A 122 -8.60 2.78 6.94
N GLY A 123 -7.31 3.13 6.92
CA GLY A 123 -6.28 2.34 6.24
C GLY A 123 -6.14 0.93 6.83
N LYS A 124 -6.05 0.81 8.15
CA LYS A 124 -5.88 -0.47 8.85
C LYS A 124 -7.07 -1.40 8.65
N ILE A 125 -8.31 -0.90 8.80
CA ILE A 125 -9.53 -1.69 8.61
C ILE A 125 -9.62 -2.19 7.17
N THR A 126 -9.45 -1.30 6.19
CA THR A 126 -9.48 -1.66 4.77
C THR A 126 -8.48 -2.76 4.45
N GLN A 127 -7.25 -2.62 4.94
CA GLN A 127 -6.23 -3.63 4.69
C GLN A 127 -6.49 -4.93 5.42
N THR A 128 -6.97 -4.89 6.67
CA THR A 128 -7.34 -6.09 7.42
C THR A 128 -8.40 -6.90 6.68
N MET A 129 -9.50 -6.25 6.24
CA MET A 129 -10.54 -6.88 5.43
C MET A 129 -9.99 -7.46 4.12
N TYR A 130 -9.13 -6.72 3.44
CA TYR A 130 -8.50 -7.20 2.21
C TYR A 130 -7.60 -8.41 2.45
N MET A 131 -6.87 -8.47 3.57
CA MET A 131 -6.03 -9.61 3.96
C MET A 131 -6.84 -10.81 4.44
N GLU A 132 -8.03 -10.62 5.02
CA GLU A 132 -8.96 -11.70 5.39
C GLU A 132 -9.44 -12.46 4.15
N ASN A 133 -9.62 -11.75 3.02
CA ASN A 133 -9.98 -12.32 1.72
C ASN A 133 -11.32 -13.06 1.72
N ASP A 134 -12.30 -12.54 2.47
CA ASP A 134 -13.62 -13.18 2.64
C ASP A 134 -14.69 -12.56 1.74
N PHE A 135 -14.39 -11.45 1.06
CA PHE A 135 -15.33 -10.72 0.24
C PHE A 135 -15.29 -11.15 -1.22
N THR A 136 -16.44 -11.57 -1.76
CA THR A 136 -16.64 -11.83 -3.19
C THR A 136 -17.99 -11.29 -3.62
N ASP A 137 -18.09 -10.86 -4.89
CA ASP A 137 -19.33 -10.35 -5.48
C ASP A 137 -19.32 -10.54 -6.99
N ARG A 138 -20.48 -10.35 -7.62
CA ARG A 138 -20.64 -10.51 -9.07
C ARG A 138 -21.53 -9.42 -9.66
N ILE A 139 -21.00 -8.68 -10.61
CA ILE A 139 -21.69 -7.64 -11.36
C ILE A 139 -21.90 -8.14 -12.78
N THR A 140 -23.12 -7.95 -13.28
CA THR A 140 -23.44 -8.24 -14.67
C THR A 140 -23.91 -6.96 -15.34
N LEU A 141 -23.35 -6.68 -16.52
CA LEU A 141 -23.65 -5.50 -17.34
C LEU A 141 -24.11 -5.96 -18.72
N ASP A 142 -25.24 -5.45 -19.18
CA ASP A 142 -25.66 -5.61 -20.55
C ASP A 142 -24.79 -4.77 -21.49
N ARG A 143 -25.01 -4.89 -22.80
CA ARG A 143 -24.23 -4.13 -23.79
C ARG A 143 -24.28 -2.63 -23.51
N TYR A 144 -23.11 -2.01 -23.37
CA TYR A 144 -22.93 -0.57 -23.09
C TYR A 144 -23.63 -0.06 -21.82
N GLU A 145 -24.02 -0.95 -20.93
CA GLU A 145 -24.63 -0.58 -19.65
C GLU A 145 -23.59 0.04 -18.71
N ARG A 146 -24.05 1.04 -17.93
CA ARG A 146 -23.37 1.61 -16.78
C ARG A 146 -24.07 1.20 -15.50
N LYS A 147 -23.31 0.80 -14.49
CA LYS A 147 -23.87 0.40 -13.21
C LYS A 147 -23.01 0.94 -12.06
N VAL A 148 -23.68 1.53 -11.09
CA VAL A 148 -23.06 1.93 -9.83
C VAL A 148 -22.78 0.68 -9.01
N TYR A 149 -21.59 0.63 -8.40
CA TYR A 149 -21.18 -0.44 -7.52
C TYR A 149 -21.00 0.08 -6.09
N GLU A 150 -21.92 -0.31 -5.22
CA GLU A 150 -21.94 0.03 -3.79
C GLU A 150 -22.08 -1.26 -2.97
N PRO A 151 -20.98 -1.95 -2.60
CA PRO A 151 -21.03 -3.23 -1.90
C PRO A 151 -21.57 -3.12 -0.47
N TYR A 152 -21.52 -1.95 0.16
CA TYR A 152 -22.03 -1.68 1.49
C TYR A 152 -22.85 -0.40 1.51
N GLU A 153 -24.11 -0.52 1.96
CA GLU A 153 -25.00 0.63 2.10
C GLU A 153 -24.39 1.72 3.02
N ASN A 154 -24.49 2.96 2.62
CA ASN A 154 -23.99 4.14 3.34
C ASN A 154 -22.45 4.29 3.49
N TYR A 155 -21.64 3.35 3.05
CA TYR A 155 -20.17 3.52 3.09
C TYR A 155 -19.67 4.54 2.05
N PHE A 156 -20.49 4.92 1.11
CA PHE A 156 -20.17 5.87 0.05
C PHE A 156 -20.68 7.30 0.33
N LEU A 157 -21.24 7.57 1.53
CA LEU A 157 -21.60 8.90 2.01
C LEU A 157 -20.49 9.45 2.91
N LEU A 158 -19.88 10.57 2.51
CA LEU A 158 -18.77 11.21 3.22
C LEU A 158 -19.21 12.55 3.82
N LYS A 159 -19.08 12.68 5.13
CA LYS A 159 -19.15 13.96 5.83
C LYS A 159 -17.86 14.79 5.56
N PRO A 160 -17.90 16.13 5.76
CA PRO A 160 -16.68 16.94 5.66
C PRO A 160 -15.52 16.39 6.48
N GLY A 161 -14.34 16.32 5.88
CA GLY A 161 -13.11 15.81 6.49
C GLY A 161 -13.02 14.29 6.63
N GLN A 162 -13.99 13.51 6.15
CA GLN A 162 -13.91 12.06 6.14
C GLN A 162 -13.16 11.56 4.91
N LEU A 163 -12.34 10.54 5.15
CA LEU A 163 -11.63 9.76 4.16
C LEU A 163 -12.46 8.54 3.78
N ILE A 164 -12.54 8.22 2.50
CA ILE A 164 -12.92 6.92 1.97
C ILE A 164 -11.68 6.24 1.38
N HIS A 165 -11.50 4.96 1.71
CA HIS A 165 -10.43 4.14 1.17
C HIS A 165 -10.94 2.72 0.96
N GLY A 166 -10.65 2.17 -0.21
CA GLY A 166 -11.02 0.80 -0.54
C GLY A 166 -10.07 0.19 -1.57
N VAL A 167 -10.07 -1.13 -1.58
CA VAL A 167 -9.34 -1.95 -2.53
C VAL A 167 -10.19 -3.15 -2.91
N CYS A 168 -10.25 -3.49 -4.20
CA CYS A 168 -10.88 -4.73 -4.65
C CYS A 168 -10.16 -5.31 -5.87
N ASP A 169 -10.02 -6.63 -5.88
CA ASP A 169 -9.56 -7.40 -7.02
C ASP A 169 -10.78 -7.92 -7.80
N PHE A 170 -10.72 -7.83 -9.10
CA PHE A 170 -11.80 -8.33 -9.96
C PHE A 170 -11.27 -8.91 -11.27
N VAL A 171 -12.09 -9.73 -11.88
CA VAL A 171 -11.85 -10.27 -13.24
C VAL A 171 -13.04 -9.94 -14.11
N SER A 172 -12.80 -9.29 -15.25
CA SER A 172 -13.81 -9.04 -16.27
C SER A 172 -13.56 -9.87 -17.52
N ASN A 173 -14.63 -10.38 -18.13
CA ASN A 173 -14.53 -11.17 -19.35
C ASN A 173 -14.53 -10.34 -20.64
N ASN A 174 -14.69 -9.03 -20.54
CA ASN A 174 -14.63 -8.06 -21.63
C ASN A 174 -14.07 -6.74 -21.09
N PRO A 175 -13.63 -5.81 -21.94
CA PRO A 175 -13.21 -4.49 -21.52
C PRO A 175 -14.28 -3.74 -20.74
N VAL A 176 -13.94 -3.27 -19.56
CA VAL A 176 -14.79 -2.43 -18.69
C VAL A 176 -14.11 -1.12 -18.39
N ARG A 177 -14.84 -0.02 -18.52
CA ARG A 177 -14.39 1.28 -18.04
C ARG A 177 -14.83 1.46 -16.59
N VAL A 178 -13.89 1.84 -15.73
CA VAL A 178 -14.12 2.16 -14.33
C VAL A 178 -14.11 3.67 -14.16
N PHE A 179 -15.10 4.22 -13.48
CA PHE A 179 -15.11 5.60 -13.04
C PHE A 179 -15.11 5.66 -11.52
N LEU A 180 -14.27 6.53 -10.98
CA LEU A 180 -14.24 6.92 -9.57
C LEU A 180 -14.63 8.38 -9.51
N MET A 181 -15.66 8.70 -8.72
CA MET A 181 -16.26 10.01 -8.77
C MET A 181 -16.73 10.48 -7.39
N MET A 182 -16.56 11.76 -7.10
CA MET A 182 -17.20 12.40 -5.97
C MET A 182 -18.29 13.36 -6.47
N TYR A 183 -19.50 13.26 -5.90
CA TYR A 183 -20.67 13.96 -6.41
C TYR A 183 -21.60 14.46 -5.28
N PRO A 184 -22.59 15.36 -5.57
CA PRO A 184 -23.52 15.87 -4.57
C PRO A 184 -24.36 14.75 -3.93
N GLU A 185 -24.62 14.85 -2.63
CA GLU A 185 -25.33 13.84 -1.81
C GLU A 185 -26.66 13.36 -2.40
N HIS A 186 -27.43 14.25 -2.98
CA HIS A 186 -28.80 13.98 -3.47
C HIS A 186 -28.90 13.86 -5.01
N ALA A 187 -27.77 13.85 -5.73
CA ALA A 187 -27.79 13.70 -7.18
C ALA A 187 -27.83 12.22 -7.57
N ASP A 188 -28.47 11.93 -8.72
CA ASP A 188 -28.31 10.62 -9.34
C ASP A 188 -26.88 10.49 -9.91
N PRO A 189 -26.15 9.42 -9.56
CA PRO A 189 -24.75 9.27 -9.97
C PRO A 189 -24.56 9.09 -11.48
N LEU A 190 -25.47 8.41 -12.17
CA LEU A 190 -25.35 8.19 -13.61
C LEU A 190 -25.71 9.43 -14.41
N GLU A 191 -26.72 10.20 -13.94
CA GLU A 191 -27.03 11.51 -14.50
C GLU A 191 -25.88 12.49 -14.28
N PHE A 192 -25.30 12.51 -13.06
CA PHE A 192 -24.17 13.38 -12.77
C PHE A 192 -22.94 13.02 -13.61
N LEU A 193 -22.64 11.71 -13.78
CA LEU A 193 -21.52 11.24 -14.60
C LEU A 193 -21.61 11.77 -16.04
N SER A 194 -22.82 11.92 -16.59
CA SER A 194 -23.00 12.35 -18.01
C SER A 194 -22.49 13.77 -18.29
N ARG A 195 -22.31 14.59 -17.23
CA ARG A 195 -21.84 16.00 -17.29
C ARG A 195 -20.62 16.26 -16.41
N ALA A 196 -20.09 15.24 -15.72
CA ALA A 196 -18.98 15.40 -14.82
C ALA A 196 -17.67 15.60 -15.57
N GLU A 197 -16.87 16.55 -15.12
CA GLU A 197 -15.51 16.78 -15.61
C GLU A 197 -14.52 15.93 -14.80
N ILE A 198 -13.40 15.58 -15.44
CA ILE A 198 -12.26 14.96 -14.76
C ILE A 198 -11.59 16.04 -13.91
N LEU A 199 -11.40 15.75 -12.63
CA LEU A 199 -10.73 16.67 -11.72
C LEU A 199 -9.23 16.74 -12.00
N PRO A 200 -8.60 17.92 -11.88
CA PRO A 200 -7.17 18.04 -12.00
C PRO A 200 -6.45 17.25 -10.89
N LYS A 201 -5.26 16.74 -11.20
CA LYS A 201 -4.35 16.16 -10.22
C LYS A 201 -3.93 17.21 -9.19
N ASP A 202 -3.67 16.78 -7.98
CA ASP A 202 -2.94 17.57 -6.99
C ASP A 202 -1.42 17.54 -7.26
N GLU A 203 -0.65 18.13 -6.36
CA GLU A 203 0.81 18.20 -6.45
C GLU A 203 1.51 16.83 -6.42
N TYR A 204 0.88 15.80 -5.79
CA TYR A 204 1.45 14.45 -5.65
C TYR A 204 1.21 13.57 -6.87
N ARG A 205 0.17 13.85 -7.65
CA ARG A 205 -0.18 13.16 -8.91
C ARG A 205 -0.33 11.64 -8.78
N LEU A 206 -0.75 11.15 -7.60
CA LEU A 206 -0.85 9.71 -7.30
C LEU A 206 -2.14 9.12 -7.86
N ARG A 207 -2.26 9.07 -9.17
CA ARG A 207 -3.31 8.32 -9.86
C ARG A 207 -2.82 7.82 -11.20
N GLY A 208 -3.20 6.60 -11.55
CA GLY A 208 -2.79 6.00 -12.81
C GLY A 208 -3.11 4.52 -12.89
N THR A 209 -2.76 3.94 -14.02
CA THR A 209 -2.89 2.52 -14.31
C THR A 209 -1.51 1.89 -14.44
N PHE A 210 -1.29 0.82 -13.67
CA PHE A 210 0.00 0.14 -13.53
C PHE A 210 -0.13 -1.32 -13.91
N LYS A 211 0.83 -1.83 -14.69
CA LYS A 211 0.89 -3.25 -15.05
C LYS A 211 1.50 -4.09 -13.92
N GLN A 212 1.08 -5.38 -13.87
CA GLN A 212 1.63 -6.35 -12.92
C GLN A 212 1.43 -5.91 -11.46
N MET A 213 0.19 -5.96 -11.01
CA MET A 213 -0.29 -5.49 -9.70
C MET A 213 0.20 -6.29 -8.49
N ASN A 214 1.00 -7.35 -8.72
CA ASN A 214 1.58 -8.18 -7.66
C ASN A 214 3.09 -8.22 -7.77
N ARG A 215 3.76 -8.36 -6.60
CA ARG A 215 5.22 -8.53 -6.51
C ARG A 215 5.56 -9.65 -5.56
N THR A 216 6.39 -10.59 -6.00
CA THR A 216 6.92 -11.65 -5.15
C THR A 216 8.36 -11.34 -4.78
N LEU A 217 8.66 -11.31 -3.49
CA LEU A 217 10.02 -11.23 -2.95
C LEU A 217 10.36 -12.57 -2.31
N THR A 218 11.45 -13.21 -2.75
CA THR A 218 11.88 -14.50 -2.22
C THR A 218 13.34 -14.41 -1.79
N LEU A 219 13.67 -14.84 -0.56
CA LEU A 219 15.06 -14.89 -0.11
C LEU A 219 15.91 -15.70 -1.07
N LYS A 220 17.06 -15.16 -1.51
CA LYS A 220 18.01 -15.88 -2.37
C LYS A 220 18.62 -17.09 -1.68
N LYS A 221 18.79 -17.04 -0.36
CA LYS A 221 19.31 -18.12 0.47
C LYS A 221 18.45 -18.29 1.72
N PRO A 222 18.33 -19.51 2.27
CA PRO A 222 17.69 -19.68 3.56
C PRO A 222 18.39 -18.83 4.63
N TYR A 223 17.57 -18.15 5.43
CA TYR A 223 18.07 -17.38 6.58
C TYR A 223 18.63 -18.33 7.63
N ASP A 224 19.82 -18.00 8.12
CA ASP A 224 20.56 -18.75 9.15
C ASP A 224 20.99 -17.74 10.21
N GLY A 225 20.30 -17.73 11.35
CA GLY A 225 20.54 -16.74 12.41
C GLY A 225 21.96 -16.72 12.96
N GLU A 226 22.67 -17.86 12.94
CA GLU A 226 24.07 -17.95 13.36
C GLU A 226 25.01 -17.23 12.38
N ARG A 227 24.72 -17.32 11.09
CA ARG A 227 25.51 -16.68 10.02
C ARG A 227 25.10 -15.23 9.78
N ASP A 228 23.80 -14.98 9.73
CA ASP A 228 23.23 -13.73 9.21
C ASP A 228 22.93 -12.72 10.33
N GLY A 229 22.91 -13.16 11.61
CA GLY A 229 22.57 -12.29 12.75
C GLY A 229 21.16 -11.69 12.59
N LEU A 230 20.97 -10.42 12.99
CA LEU A 230 19.75 -9.69 12.70
C LEU A 230 19.67 -9.40 11.20
N GLY A 231 18.67 -10.00 10.53
CA GLY A 231 18.44 -9.84 9.11
C GLY A 231 17.24 -8.95 8.82
N TYR A 232 17.22 -8.28 7.65
CA TYR A 232 16.05 -7.52 7.20
C TYR A 232 15.91 -7.52 5.68
N ILE A 233 14.68 -7.33 5.22
CA ILE A 233 14.36 -6.90 3.85
C ILE A 233 13.61 -5.57 3.89
N LEU A 234 13.81 -4.72 2.87
CA LEU A 234 13.14 -3.45 2.70
C LEU A 234 12.01 -3.55 1.68
N ILE A 235 10.90 -2.86 1.96
CA ILE A 235 9.75 -2.73 1.06
C ILE A 235 9.42 -1.25 0.88
N GLY A 236 9.29 -0.81 -0.38
CA GLY A 236 8.85 0.53 -0.74
C GLY A 236 9.88 1.63 -0.51
N ASP A 237 11.17 1.36 -0.70
CA ASP A 237 12.27 2.31 -0.52
C ASP A 237 12.78 2.94 -1.83
N ASN A 238 12.29 2.47 -2.98
CA ASN A 238 12.75 2.86 -4.32
C ASN A 238 14.25 2.65 -4.60
N ILE A 239 14.91 1.82 -3.82
CA ILE A 239 16.33 1.46 -4.00
C ILE A 239 16.44 -0.06 -4.12
N ASN A 240 15.96 -0.78 -3.12
CA ASN A 240 15.94 -2.23 -3.08
C ASN A 240 14.62 -2.78 -3.64
N ASP A 241 13.57 -2.06 -3.46
CA ASP A 241 12.22 -2.33 -3.94
C ASP A 241 11.72 -1.11 -4.76
N LEU A 242 11.98 -1.15 -6.07
CA LEU A 242 11.70 -0.05 -6.98
C LEU A 242 10.20 0.25 -7.08
N PHE A 243 9.86 1.51 -7.16
CA PHE A 243 8.50 1.97 -7.39
C PHE A 243 7.98 1.57 -8.77
N LYS A 244 6.69 1.30 -8.86
CA LYS A 244 6.02 1.01 -10.14
C LYS A 244 5.82 2.29 -10.93
N HIS A 245 6.03 2.16 -12.24
CA HIS A 245 5.71 3.19 -13.22
C HIS A 245 4.43 2.83 -13.95
N GLY A 246 3.60 3.81 -14.22
CA GLY A 246 2.30 3.66 -14.89
C GLY A 246 1.96 4.90 -15.72
N ILE A 247 0.72 4.94 -16.19
CA ILE A 247 0.19 6.02 -17.01
C ILE A 247 -1.11 6.55 -16.38
N ASP A 248 -1.25 7.85 -16.26
CA ASP A 248 -2.55 8.48 -16.02
C ASP A 248 -3.36 8.46 -17.32
N ALA A 249 -4.35 7.57 -17.41
CA ALA A 249 -5.17 7.41 -18.61
C ALA A 249 -6.02 8.66 -18.94
N THR A 250 -6.16 9.59 -18.00
CA THR A 250 -6.96 10.81 -18.20
C THR A 250 -6.24 11.89 -19.00
N ASP A 251 -4.89 11.85 -19.03
CA ASP A 251 -4.06 12.83 -19.78
C ASP A 251 -2.84 12.23 -20.48
N GLY A 252 -2.61 10.91 -20.32
CA GLY A 252 -1.48 10.21 -20.95
C GLY A 252 -0.11 10.44 -20.30
N SER A 253 -0.05 11.13 -19.16
CA SER A 253 1.22 11.40 -18.48
C SER A 253 1.75 10.19 -17.73
N GLU A 254 3.08 10.10 -17.60
CA GLU A 254 3.72 9.11 -16.74
C GLU A 254 3.46 9.40 -15.25
N VAL A 255 3.31 8.32 -14.49
CA VAL A 255 3.07 8.35 -13.04
C VAL A 255 3.98 7.36 -12.34
N ILE A 256 4.53 7.76 -11.20
CA ILE A 256 5.29 6.89 -10.30
C ILE A 256 4.41 6.60 -9.08
N ASN A 257 4.24 5.33 -8.74
CA ASN A 257 3.55 4.90 -7.53
C ASN A 257 4.51 4.95 -6.35
N TYR A 258 4.65 6.12 -5.75
CA TYR A 258 5.51 6.35 -4.59
C TYR A 258 5.00 5.52 -3.39
N GLY A 259 5.80 4.51 -2.97
CA GLY A 259 5.44 3.58 -1.91
C GLY A 259 4.73 2.30 -2.40
N ASN A 260 4.52 2.12 -3.71
CA ASN A 260 3.90 0.92 -4.29
C ASN A 260 2.52 0.59 -3.70
N TYR A 261 1.70 1.61 -3.37
CA TYR A 261 0.34 1.42 -2.86
C TYR A 261 -0.51 0.63 -3.86
N GLY A 262 -1.28 -0.34 -3.34
CA GLY A 262 -2.07 -1.24 -4.17
C GLY A 262 -1.29 -2.40 -4.79
N ILE A 263 0.03 -2.42 -4.68
CA ILE A 263 0.80 -3.61 -5.05
C ILE A 263 0.65 -4.65 -3.93
N ASN A 264 0.24 -5.86 -4.28
CA ASN A 264 0.17 -6.97 -3.33
C ASN A 264 1.48 -7.79 -3.39
N TYR A 265 2.20 -7.77 -2.28
CA TYR A 265 3.45 -8.50 -2.12
C TYR A 265 3.20 -9.91 -1.61
N THR A 266 3.91 -10.88 -2.17
CA THR A 266 4.11 -12.20 -1.59
C THR A 266 5.56 -12.28 -1.12
N LEU A 267 5.77 -12.36 0.19
CA LEU A 267 7.08 -12.38 0.83
C LEU A 267 7.40 -13.83 1.25
N ASN A 268 8.34 -14.48 0.56
CA ASN A 268 8.68 -15.87 0.78
C ASN A 268 10.00 -16.00 1.55
N PHE A 269 9.91 -16.61 2.72
CA PHE A 269 11.05 -16.85 3.60
C PHE A 269 11.26 -18.35 3.80
N ARG A 270 12.52 -18.73 3.91
CA ARG A 270 12.93 -20.04 4.37
C ARG A 270 13.97 -19.86 5.47
N THR A 271 13.73 -20.40 6.65
CA THR A 271 14.63 -20.31 7.79
C THR A 271 15.21 -21.67 8.15
N LYS A 272 16.46 -21.70 8.58
CA LYS A 272 17.13 -22.93 9.02
C LYS A 272 16.69 -23.31 10.44
N PHE A 273 16.56 -22.31 11.32
CA PHE A 273 16.18 -22.44 12.72
C PHE A 273 14.90 -21.67 13.01
N LEU A 274 14.36 -21.82 14.21
CA LEU A 274 13.26 -21.00 14.68
C LEU A 274 13.67 -19.52 14.64
N THR A 275 12.83 -18.70 14.05
CA THR A 275 13.13 -17.29 13.75
C THR A 275 11.92 -16.44 14.06
N SER A 276 12.11 -15.37 14.82
CA SER A 276 11.09 -14.37 15.08
C SER A 276 11.06 -13.34 13.97
N PHE A 277 9.85 -13.02 13.50
CA PHE A 277 9.61 -12.05 12.44
C PHE A 277 8.91 -10.82 12.98
N PHE A 278 9.33 -9.65 12.52
CA PHE A 278 8.75 -8.38 12.92
C PHE A 278 8.58 -7.45 11.71
N LEU A 279 7.57 -6.57 11.77
CA LEU A 279 7.49 -5.40 10.91
C LEU A 279 8.01 -4.19 11.67
N SER A 280 8.88 -3.40 11.02
CA SER A 280 9.41 -2.14 11.54
C SER A 280 9.15 -1.02 10.53
N PRO A 281 8.39 0.03 10.88
CA PRO A 281 8.20 1.19 10.01
C PRO A 281 9.42 2.09 10.03
N LEU A 282 9.82 2.60 8.88
CA LEU A 282 10.94 3.52 8.71
C LEU A 282 10.53 4.89 8.19
N GLY A 283 9.34 4.98 7.61
CA GLY A 283 8.82 6.19 6.99
C GLY A 283 7.97 7.07 7.92
N GLY A 284 7.79 6.69 9.19
CA GLY A 284 6.93 7.38 10.14
C GLY A 284 5.80 6.49 10.68
N HIS A 285 4.63 7.08 10.93
CA HIS A 285 3.50 6.32 11.49
C HIS A 285 2.96 5.27 10.52
N TYR A 286 2.63 4.11 11.09
CA TYR A 286 2.17 2.95 10.35
C TYR A 286 1.01 2.24 11.07
N ALA A 287 0.00 1.83 10.32
CA ALA A 287 -1.13 1.03 10.77
C ALA A 287 -1.59 0.11 9.65
N GLY A 288 -1.52 -1.21 9.84
CA GLY A 288 -1.84 -2.14 8.77
C GLY A 288 -2.10 -3.56 9.24
N ALA A 289 -2.01 -4.49 8.31
CA ALA A 289 -2.11 -5.92 8.54
C ALA A 289 -1.33 -6.69 7.46
N LEU A 290 -0.94 -7.91 7.79
CA LEU A 290 -0.39 -8.91 6.86
C LEU A 290 -1.17 -10.21 7.02
N ARG A 291 -1.18 -11.05 5.97
CA ARG A 291 -1.65 -12.42 6.05
C ARG A 291 -0.46 -13.36 6.03
N TYR A 292 -0.36 -14.25 7.02
CA TYR A 292 0.64 -15.33 7.00
C TYR A 292 0.08 -16.61 6.40
N LYS A 293 0.97 -17.43 5.82
CA LYS A 293 0.73 -18.82 5.39
C LYS A 293 1.88 -19.68 5.88
N TYR A 294 1.55 -20.68 6.70
CA TYR A 294 2.54 -21.53 7.33
C TYR A 294 2.01 -22.96 7.49
N TYR A 295 2.62 -23.95 6.80
CA TYR A 295 2.25 -25.37 6.86
C TYR A 295 0.75 -25.66 6.79
N GLY A 296 0.03 -25.02 5.86
CA GLY A 296 -1.41 -25.24 5.68
C GLY A 296 -2.30 -24.38 6.59
N THR A 297 -1.72 -23.65 7.55
CA THR A 297 -2.45 -22.64 8.33
C THR A 297 -2.28 -21.26 7.70
N SER A 298 -3.27 -20.41 7.90
CA SER A 298 -3.18 -19.00 7.50
C SER A 298 -4.01 -18.13 8.44
N GLY A 299 -3.64 -16.88 8.58
CA GLY A 299 -4.39 -15.91 9.38
C GLY A 299 -3.90 -14.50 9.10
N VAL A 300 -4.61 -13.52 9.64
CA VAL A 300 -4.27 -12.11 9.52
C VAL A 300 -3.64 -11.64 10.83
N ILE A 301 -2.54 -10.90 10.70
CA ILE A 301 -1.83 -10.27 11.81
C ILE A 301 -1.96 -8.77 11.62
N GLN A 302 -2.55 -8.09 12.61
CA GLN A 302 -2.60 -6.63 12.60
C GLN A 302 -1.26 -6.06 13.04
N THR A 303 -0.85 -4.96 12.45
CA THR A 303 0.42 -4.28 12.72
C THR A 303 0.21 -2.79 13.03
N PRO A 304 0.25 -2.41 14.33
CA PRO A 304 0.36 -3.28 15.50
C PRO A 304 -0.98 -3.94 15.86
N ASP A 305 -0.95 -5.02 16.64
CA ASP A 305 -2.15 -5.74 17.09
C ASP A 305 -2.84 -5.09 18.30
N ASN A 306 -2.07 -4.50 19.20
CA ASN A 306 -2.49 -4.00 20.52
C ASN A 306 -2.83 -2.49 20.56
N ARG A 307 -2.65 -1.75 19.48
CA ARG A 307 -2.95 -0.31 19.35
C ARG A 307 -3.26 0.05 17.89
N LEU A 308 -3.77 1.25 17.67
CA LEU A 308 -4.20 1.67 16.34
C LEU A 308 -3.03 1.76 15.36
N TYR A 309 -1.96 2.43 15.76
CA TYR A 309 -0.76 2.65 14.94
C TYR A 309 0.50 2.63 15.81
N PHE A 310 1.65 2.46 15.17
CA PHE A 310 2.96 2.69 15.74
C PHE A 310 3.82 3.46 14.73
N GLY A 311 5.02 3.85 15.08
CA GLY A 311 5.83 4.62 14.15
C GLY A 311 7.27 4.62 14.53
N ASP A 312 8.10 5.03 13.56
CA ASP A 312 9.47 5.36 13.79
C ASP A 312 9.50 6.49 14.82
N ARG A 313 9.79 6.17 16.06
CA ARG A 313 10.30 7.18 16.96
C ARG A 313 11.64 7.54 16.39
N THR A 314 11.69 8.63 15.64
CA THR A 314 12.94 9.20 15.18
C THR A 314 13.94 9.04 16.30
N PRO A 315 14.98 8.20 16.15
CA PRO A 315 15.94 8.01 17.22
C PRO A 315 16.37 9.40 17.63
N PRO A 316 16.50 9.71 18.92
CA PRO A 316 16.99 11.00 19.35
C PRO A 316 18.23 11.27 18.51
N GLU A 317 18.40 12.48 18.00
CA GLU A 317 19.46 12.90 17.09
C GLU A 317 20.83 12.41 17.61
N ASN A 318 21.07 11.13 17.39
CA ASN A 318 22.30 10.45 17.75
C ASN A 318 23.19 10.51 16.51
N ALA A 319 24.27 11.27 16.61
CA ALA A 319 25.22 11.44 15.52
C ALA A 319 25.75 10.10 14.97
N ALA A 320 25.86 9.06 15.81
CA ALA A 320 26.30 7.74 15.40
C ALA A 320 25.25 7.02 14.53
N VAL A 321 23.95 7.14 14.83
CA VAL A 321 22.86 6.57 14.01
C VAL A 321 22.76 7.33 12.69
N ALA A 322 22.85 8.65 12.71
CA ALA A 322 22.85 9.47 11.50
C ALA A 322 24.04 9.12 10.58
N LEU A 323 25.21 8.94 11.17
CA LEU A 323 26.41 8.53 10.44
C LEU A 323 26.28 7.12 9.86
N ALA A 324 25.84 6.14 10.65
CA ALA A 324 25.62 4.79 10.17
C ALA A 324 24.64 4.75 8.98
N ARG A 325 23.53 5.49 9.11
CA ARG A 325 22.54 5.61 8.03
C ARG A 325 23.12 6.24 6.77
N SER A 326 23.97 7.27 6.89
CA SER A 326 24.66 7.89 5.76
C SER A 326 25.66 6.94 5.07
N GLU A 327 26.12 5.93 5.77
CA GLU A 327 27.01 4.87 5.28
C GLU A 327 26.24 3.62 4.77
N GLY A 328 24.90 3.68 4.74
CA GLY A 328 24.06 2.57 4.32
C GLY A 328 23.96 1.42 5.34
N ILE A 329 24.34 1.69 6.60
CA ILE A 329 24.26 0.73 7.70
C ILE A 329 22.91 0.88 8.39
N SER A 330 22.15 -0.20 8.46
CA SER A 330 20.88 -0.28 9.20
C SER A 330 21.13 -0.73 10.63
N LEU A 331 20.62 0.03 11.59
CA LEU A 331 20.79 -0.27 13.01
C LEU A 331 19.44 -0.53 13.67
N MET A 332 19.39 -1.53 14.53
CA MET A 332 18.34 -1.68 15.52
C MET A 332 18.78 -0.94 16.80
N THR A 333 17.97 0.00 17.24
CA THR A 333 18.20 0.83 18.42
C THR A 333 17.12 0.58 19.47
N GLU A 334 17.30 1.04 20.71
CA GLU A 334 16.24 1.01 21.74
C GLU A 334 14.96 1.75 21.33
N GLY A 335 15.08 2.74 20.41
CA GLY A 335 13.95 3.49 19.85
C GLY A 335 13.26 2.81 18.68
N THR A 336 13.78 1.69 18.16
CA THR A 336 13.18 0.97 17.04
C THR A 336 11.88 0.31 17.47
N GLU A 337 10.76 0.71 16.85
CA GLU A 337 9.47 0.07 17.12
C GLU A 337 9.26 -1.14 16.22
N LEU A 338 8.85 -2.25 16.83
CA LEU A 338 8.61 -3.53 16.19
C LEU A 338 7.16 -3.98 16.42
N SER A 339 6.52 -4.51 15.39
CA SER A 339 5.28 -5.27 15.51
C SER A 339 5.56 -6.73 15.19
N GLU A 340 5.23 -7.62 16.14
CA GLU A 340 5.47 -9.04 16.00
C GLU A 340 4.62 -9.65 14.87
N LEU A 341 5.26 -10.51 14.07
CA LEU A 341 4.61 -11.30 13.02
C LEU A 341 4.59 -12.80 13.34
N GLY A 342 5.25 -13.21 14.42
CA GLY A 342 5.32 -14.59 14.93
C GLY A 342 6.66 -15.27 14.71
N ASP A 343 6.74 -16.50 15.21
CA ASP A 343 7.93 -17.36 15.19
C ASP A 343 7.73 -18.52 14.21
N TYR A 344 8.66 -18.67 13.27
CA TYR A 344 8.55 -19.68 12.23
C TYR A 344 9.86 -20.40 12.00
N ARG A 345 9.76 -21.69 11.62
CA ARG A 345 10.88 -22.53 11.19
C ARG A 345 10.57 -23.18 9.84
N GLY A 346 11.54 -23.19 8.94
CA GLY A 346 11.36 -23.72 7.60
C GLY A 346 10.74 -22.70 6.65
N TYR A 347 9.65 -23.03 5.99
CA TYR A 347 9.03 -22.16 5.00
C TYR A 347 7.84 -21.38 5.59
N VAL A 348 7.86 -20.07 5.46
CA VAL A 348 6.74 -19.17 5.77
C VAL A 348 6.58 -18.16 4.64
N SER A 349 5.35 -17.79 4.34
CA SER A 349 5.02 -16.72 3.39
C SER A 349 4.08 -15.71 4.04
N PHE A 350 4.31 -14.42 3.74
CA PHE A 350 3.38 -13.36 4.11
C PHE A 350 2.83 -12.70 2.85
N GLU A 351 1.54 -12.36 2.87
CA GLU A 351 0.96 -11.39 1.96
C GLU A 351 0.95 -10.02 2.61
N TYR A 352 1.35 -9.02 1.87
CA TYR A 352 1.44 -7.63 2.31
C TYR A 352 1.00 -6.69 1.19
N SER A 353 0.30 -5.63 1.52
CA SER A 353 0.08 -4.50 0.62
C SER A 353 0.25 -3.22 1.43
N PRO A 354 0.92 -2.17 0.93
CA PRO A 354 1.04 -0.92 1.66
C PRO A 354 -0.33 -0.37 2.07
N PRO A 355 -0.61 -0.15 3.38
CA PRO A 355 -1.90 0.34 3.83
C PRO A 355 -2.05 1.82 3.57
N GLY A 356 -3.27 2.27 3.27
CA GLY A 356 -3.56 3.70 3.17
C GLY A 356 -3.27 4.44 4.50
N ALA A 357 -2.87 5.70 4.41
CA ALA A 357 -2.45 6.57 5.51
C ALA A 357 -1.19 6.12 6.27
N SER A 358 -0.50 5.08 5.84
CA SER A 358 0.75 4.62 6.44
C SER A 358 1.94 5.00 5.58
N ASN A 359 3.07 5.26 6.22
CA ASN A 359 4.27 5.69 5.53
C ASN A 359 5.17 4.51 5.19
N LEU A 360 5.82 4.59 4.03
CA LEU A 360 6.85 3.67 3.57
C LEU A 360 8.22 4.39 3.63
N PRO A 361 9.35 3.67 3.68
CA PRO A 361 9.48 2.21 3.62
C PRO A 361 9.21 1.51 4.95
N VAL A 362 9.10 0.17 4.87
CA VAL A 362 9.07 -0.71 6.05
C VAL A 362 10.13 -1.79 5.93
N ASN A 363 10.62 -2.27 7.08
CA ASN A 363 11.43 -3.48 7.17
C ASN A 363 10.59 -4.68 7.59
N ILE A 364 10.85 -5.84 7.00
CA ILE A 364 10.58 -7.12 7.64
C ILE A 364 11.88 -7.60 8.26
N VAL A 365 11.91 -7.65 9.60
CA VAL A 365 13.09 -8.00 10.39
C VAL A 365 13.01 -9.47 10.80
N LEU A 366 14.11 -10.19 10.63
CA LEU A 366 14.31 -11.57 11.05
C LEU A 366 15.31 -11.59 12.19
N MET A 367 14.90 -12.18 13.31
CA MET A 367 15.69 -12.24 14.52
C MET A 367 15.88 -13.70 14.94
N PRO A 368 17.13 -14.16 15.21
CA PRO A 368 17.32 -15.48 15.77
C PRO A 368 16.57 -15.61 17.09
N THR A 369 15.76 -16.67 17.23
CA THR A 369 15.18 -17.00 18.52
C THR A 369 16.29 -17.62 19.36
N GLU A 370 16.56 -17.12 20.56
CA GLU A 370 17.51 -17.77 21.47
C GLU A 370 17.05 -19.20 21.68
N SER A 371 17.94 -20.14 21.43
CA SER A 371 17.71 -21.56 21.78
C SER A 371 17.58 -21.64 23.29
N LYS A 372 16.32 -21.83 23.78
CA LYS A 372 16.09 -22.18 25.18
C LYS A 372 16.65 -23.55 25.50
#